data_c1ecf565af6f78c50f8ec80261e21efe
#
_entry.id   c1ecf565af6f78c50f8ec80261e21efe
#
_cell.length_a   1.000
_cell.length_b   1.000
_cell.length_c   1.000
_cell.angle_alpha   90.00
_cell.angle_beta   90.00
_cell.angle_gamma   90.00
#
_symmetry.space_group_name_H-M   'P 1'
#
loop_
_entity.id
_entity.type
_entity.pdbx_description
1 polymer ?
#
loop_
_entity_poly.entity_id
_entity_poly.type
_entity_poly.pdbx_seq_one_letter_code
_entity_poly.pdbx_strand_id
1 'polypeptide(L)'
;MLTVVKSHEQLAQELAAEASTVMLLGALDTGKTTLARRIARAATAAGRVVGMVDADVDNSTIGPPTCVGMRLLKDPEQVDEIAPADALHFVGTLSPSRLVLQQVIATASLVERAREAGADLVVIDTTATVSGVAGETLKYHKMELCRPERVVALQRGSEMEPIIGMLQRFFSVEVDVLPAEPEVAVRSPDERAAMRAEGLRRAFAEPLEHWRVRPTVFAPTLPTGLDLERLDSLLVGVHDGNGHCLGLGRLEHEDGTLRVLTNVGEGMKGLRLGSLRLDLETFETKPVSLREVMFGV
;
A
#
# COMPACT_ATOMS: atom_id res chain seq x y z
N MET A 1 5.41 -1.53 -39.00
CA MET A 1 4.15 -2.09 -38.50
C MET A 1 3.55 -1.03 -37.60
N LEU A 2 2.42 -0.42 -37.95
CA LEU A 2 1.77 0.60 -37.10
C LEU A 2 1.24 -0.16 -35.88
N THR A 3 1.85 0.05 -34.71
CA THR A 3 1.33 -0.48 -33.47
C THR A 3 0.01 0.24 -33.22
N VAL A 4 -1.10 -0.50 -33.27
CA VAL A 4 -2.42 0.02 -32.95
C VAL A 4 -2.36 0.43 -31.47
N VAL A 5 -2.46 1.73 -31.20
CA VAL A 5 -2.54 2.23 -29.82
C VAL A 5 -3.89 1.77 -29.26
N LYS A 6 -3.87 0.77 -28.38
CA LYS A 6 -5.07 0.28 -27.68
C LYS A 6 -5.64 1.41 -26.82
N SER A 7 -6.96 1.51 -26.74
CA SER A 7 -7.58 2.36 -25.72
C SER A 7 -7.44 1.74 -24.33
N HIS A 8 -7.59 2.55 -23.28
CA HIS A 8 -7.59 2.05 -21.90
C HIS A 8 -8.64 0.97 -21.67
N GLU A 9 -9.82 1.13 -22.29
CA GLU A 9 -10.91 0.17 -22.19
C GLU A 9 -10.56 -1.16 -22.91
N GLN A 10 -10.03 -1.08 -24.14
CA GLN A 10 -9.62 -2.27 -24.89
C GLN A 10 -8.53 -3.05 -24.15
N LEU A 11 -7.52 -2.37 -23.60
CA LEU A 11 -6.47 -3.03 -22.82
C LEU A 11 -7.02 -3.60 -21.52
N ALA A 12 -7.93 -2.92 -20.83
CA ALA A 12 -8.54 -3.44 -19.61
C ALA A 12 -9.32 -4.76 -19.87
N GLN A 13 -10.08 -4.84 -20.97
CA GLN A 13 -10.79 -6.06 -21.36
C GLN A 13 -9.84 -7.21 -21.69
N GLU A 14 -8.77 -6.94 -22.44
CA GLU A 14 -7.75 -7.94 -22.78
C GLU A 14 -7.07 -8.48 -21.52
N LEU A 15 -6.59 -7.60 -20.64
CA LEU A 15 -5.94 -7.98 -19.38
C LEU A 15 -6.89 -8.75 -18.46
N ALA A 16 -8.15 -8.34 -18.40
CA ALA A 16 -9.18 -9.01 -17.63
C ALA A 16 -9.46 -10.45 -18.11
N ALA A 17 -9.31 -10.71 -19.40
CA ALA A 17 -9.55 -12.03 -19.99
C ALA A 17 -8.33 -12.96 -19.89
N GLU A 18 -7.14 -12.45 -20.12
CA GLU A 18 -5.95 -13.25 -20.41
C GLU A 18 -4.92 -13.28 -19.27
N ALA A 19 -4.74 -12.15 -18.56
CA ALA A 19 -3.67 -12.04 -17.58
C ALA A 19 -3.95 -12.77 -16.27
N SER A 20 -2.90 -13.25 -15.61
CA SER A 20 -2.91 -13.82 -14.26
C SER A 20 -2.43 -12.81 -13.20
N THR A 21 -1.50 -11.94 -13.57
CA THR A 21 -0.99 -10.89 -12.67
C THR A 21 -0.61 -9.66 -13.49
N VAL A 22 -1.19 -8.52 -13.15
CA VAL A 22 -0.95 -7.22 -13.80
C VAL A 22 -0.39 -6.23 -12.80
N MET A 23 0.69 -5.52 -13.16
CA MET A 23 1.24 -4.43 -12.35
C MET A 23 1.09 -3.10 -13.08
N LEU A 24 0.50 -2.11 -12.40
CA LEU A 24 0.30 -0.77 -12.92
C LEU A 24 1.41 0.17 -12.44
N LEU A 25 2.06 0.83 -13.35
CA LEU A 25 3.12 1.81 -13.12
C LEU A 25 2.72 3.18 -13.68
N GLY A 26 3.18 4.24 -13.07
CA GLY A 26 2.94 5.59 -13.55
C GLY A 26 3.13 6.63 -12.45
N ALA A 27 3.35 7.87 -12.85
CA ALA A 27 3.47 9.01 -11.96
C ALA A 27 2.13 9.33 -11.26
N LEU A 28 2.13 10.39 -10.48
CA LEU A 28 0.97 10.86 -9.75
C LEU A 28 -0.16 11.27 -10.74
N ASP A 29 -1.40 10.91 -10.39
CA ASP A 29 -2.62 11.25 -11.16
C ASP A 29 -2.59 10.82 -12.63
N THR A 30 -1.89 9.73 -12.97
CA THR A 30 -1.89 9.16 -14.34
C THR A 30 -3.06 8.22 -14.62
N GLY A 31 -3.88 7.90 -13.61
CA GLY A 31 -5.05 7.02 -13.78
C GLY A 31 -4.82 5.56 -13.43
N LYS A 32 -3.72 5.19 -12.74
CA LYS A 32 -3.44 3.81 -12.31
C LYS A 32 -4.61 3.15 -11.60
N THR A 33 -5.09 3.75 -10.52
CA THR A 33 -6.22 3.23 -9.74
C THR A 33 -7.50 3.13 -10.57
N THR A 34 -7.74 4.08 -11.47
CA THR A 34 -8.88 4.04 -12.40
C THR A 34 -8.79 2.84 -13.34
N LEU A 35 -7.60 2.62 -13.91
CA LEU A 35 -7.36 1.46 -14.78
C LEU A 35 -7.41 0.14 -14.00
N ALA A 36 -6.87 0.09 -12.77
CA ALA A 36 -6.97 -1.08 -11.89
C ALA A 36 -8.43 -1.49 -11.67
N ARG A 37 -9.29 -0.53 -11.36
CA ARG A 37 -10.73 -0.76 -11.17
C ARG A 37 -11.44 -1.19 -12.46
N ARG A 38 -11.08 -0.63 -13.62
CA ARG A 38 -11.61 -1.08 -14.91
C ARG A 38 -11.27 -2.55 -15.18
N ILE A 39 -10.00 -2.93 -15.01
CA ILE A 39 -9.55 -4.33 -15.16
C ILE A 39 -10.31 -5.24 -14.19
N ALA A 40 -10.37 -4.87 -12.91
CA ALA A 40 -11.06 -5.66 -11.90
C ALA A 40 -12.56 -5.82 -12.21
N ARG A 41 -13.25 -4.76 -12.65
CA ARG A 41 -14.66 -4.81 -13.02
C ARG A 41 -14.89 -5.69 -14.25
N ALA A 42 -14.05 -5.59 -15.27
CA ALA A 42 -14.15 -6.44 -16.45
C ALA A 42 -13.92 -7.92 -16.12
N ALA A 43 -12.94 -8.23 -15.28
CA ALA A 43 -12.62 -9.60 -14.88
C ALA A 43 -13.72 -10.21 -14.01
N THR A 44 -14.25 -9.47 -13.01
CA THR A 44 -15.33 -9.95 -12.14
C THR A 44 -16.64 -10.12 -12.92
N ALA A 45 -16.93 -9.23 -13.89
CA ALA A 45 -18.07 -9.40 -14.79
C ALA A 45 -17.96 -10.65 -15.69
N ALA A 46 -16.74 -11.10 -15.97
CA ALA A 46 -16.47 -12.38 -16.66
C ALA A 46 -16.45 -13.59 -15.72
N GLY A 47 -16.77 -13.42 -14.44
CA GLY A 47 -16.83 -14.48 -13.42
C GLY A 47 -15.48 -14.88 -12.83
N ARG A 48 -14.41 -14.08 -13.04
CA ARG A 48 -13.09 -14.30 -12.43
C ARG A 48 -13.01 -13.71 -11.03
N VAL A 49 -12.29 -14.39 -10.15
CA VAL A 49 -11.94 -13.85 -8.82
C VAL A 49 -10.71 -12.95 -8.96
N VAL A 50 -10.82 -11.70 -8.52
CA VAL A 50 -9.72 -10.72 -8.61
C VAL A 50 -9.14 -10.43 -7.24
N GLY A 51 -7.83 -10.62 -7.09
CA GLY A 51 -7.04 -10.11 -5.97
C GLY A 51 -6.56 -8.70 -6.27
N MET A 52 -7.21 -7.69 -5.69
CA MET A 52 -6.76 -6.30 -5.86
C MET A 52 -5.80 -5.92 -4.75
N VAL A 53 -4.55 -5.68 -5.09
CA VAL A 53 -3.48 -5.28 -4.17
C VAL A 53 -3.18 -3.80 -4.35
N ASP A 54 -3.55 -3.01 -3.36
CA ASP A 54 -3.24 -1.58 -3.31
C ASP A 54 -1.92 -1.37 -2.55
N ALA A 55 -0.88 -1.08 -3.29
CA ALA A 55 0.46 -0.85 -2.76
C ALA A 55 0.83 0.65 -2.72
N ASP A 56 -0.16 1.55 -2.76
CA ASP A 56 0.04 2.98 -2.53
C ASP A 56 -0.18 3.31 -1.05
N VAL A 57 0.91 3.40 -0.30
CA VAL A 57 0.90 3.69 1.15
C VAL A 57 0.51 5.13 1.50
N ASP A 58 0.51 6.02 0.52
CA ASP A 58 0.16 7.44 0.71
C ASP A 58 -1.32 7.71 0.44
N ASN A 59 -1.83 7.21 -0.70
CA ASN A 59 -3.21 7.43 -1.13
C ASN A 59 -3.97 6.10 -1.26
N SER A 60 -3.85 5.25 -0.26
CA SER A 60 -4.47 3.93 -0.25
C SER A 60 -6.00 4.02 -0.40
N THR A 61 -6.54 3.14 -1.23
CA THR A 61 -7.99 2.92 -1.42
C THR A 61 -8.47 1.61 -0.79
N ILE A 62 -7.53 0.70 -0.49
CA ILE A 62 -7.78 -0.57 0.20
C ILE A 62 -6.95 -0.61 1.48
N GLY A 63 -7.64 -0.50 2.61
CA GLY A 63 -7.01 -0.37 3.92
C GLY A 63 -6.54 1.06 4.24
N PRO A 64 -5.90 1.25 5.40
CA PRO A 64 -5.47 2.57 5.84
C PRO A 64 -4.17 3.02 5.16
N PRO A 65 -3.91 4.34 5.09
CA PRO A 65 -2.59 4.86 4.79
C PRO A 65 -1.52 4.18 5.66
N THR A 66 -0.28 4.12 5.17
CA THR A 66 0.86 3.41 5.79
C THR A 66 0.83 1.89 5.67
N CYS A 67 -0.22 1.32 5.08
CA CYS A 67 -0.33 -0.11 4.81
C CYS A 67 -0.39 -0.38 3.31
N VAL A 68 -0.01 -1.58 2.90
CA VAL A 68 -0.45 -2.22 1.67
C VAL A 68 -1.69 -3.03 2.03
N GLY A 69 -2.74 -2.91 1.22
CA GLY A 69 -4.00 -3.62 1.43
C GLY A 69 -4.33 -4.57 0.27
N MET A 70 -5.09 -5.61 0.55
CA MET A 70 -5.58 -6.54 -0.46
C MET A 70 -7.05 -6.84 -0.23
N ARG A 71 -7.84 -6.90 -1.32
CA ARG A 71 -9.22 -7.39 -1.33
C ARG A 71 -9.41 -8.43 -2.42
N LEU A 72 -10.22 -9.44 -2.12
CA LEU A 72 -10.75 -10.39 -3.09
C LEU A 72 -12.09 -9.91 -3.58
N LEU A 73 -12.19 -9.70 -4.88
CA LEU A 73 -13.38 -9.21 -5.55
C LEU A 73 -13.97 -10.34 -6.40
N LYS A 74 -15.25 -10.61 -6.24
CA LYS A 74 -15.99 -11.65 -6.97
C LYS A 74 -17.09 -11.08 -7.85
N ASP A 75 -17.56 -9.88 -7.52
CA ASP A 75 -18.64 -9.18 -8.20
C ASP A 75 -18.21 -7.77 -8.61
N PRO A 76 -18.70 -7.26 -9.74
CA PRO A 76 -18.33 -5.91 -10.24
C PRO A 76 -18.69 -4.78 -9.27
N GLU A 77 -19.76 -4.93 -8.49
CA GLU A 77 -20.23 -3.94 -7.52
C GLU A 77 -19.20 -3.72 -6.39
N GLN A 78 -18.47 -4.76 -6.01
CA GLN A 78 -17.47 -4.72 -4.95
C GLN A 78 -16.27 -3.82 -5.29
N VAL A 79 -16.04 -3.51 -6.57
CA VAL A 79 -14.87 -2.74 -7.03
C VAL A 79 -14.85 -1.32 -6.47
N ASP A 80 -16.02 -0.67 -6.36
CA ASP A 80 -16.15 0.70 -5.86
C ASP A 80 -16.63 0.77 -4.41
N GLU A 81 -16.89 -0.38 -3.80
CA GLU A 81 -17.33 -0.47 -2.43
C GLU A 81 -16.23 -0.08 -1.46
N ILE A 82 -16.55 0.79 -0.50
CA ILE A 82 -15.69 1.09 0.63
C ILE A 82 -15.88 0.01 1.68
N ALA A 83 -15.02 -0.99 1.67
CA ALA A 83 -15.06 -2.10 2.60
C ALA A 83 -13.68 -2.34 3.24
N PRO A 84 -13.62 -3.03 4.39
CA PRO A 84 -12.35 -3.43 4.98
C PRO A 84 -11.49 -4.24 4.02
N ALA A 85 -10.17 -4.14 4.16
CA ALA A 85 -9.25 -5.02 3.46
C ALA A 85 -9.37 -6.46 4.01
N ASP A 86 -9.30 -7.46 3.12
CA ASP A 86 -9.24 -8.87 3.52
C ASP A 86 -7.87 -9.24 4.11
N ALA A 87 -6.84 -8.49 3.72
CA ALA A 87 -5.52 -8.59 4.32
C ALA A 87 -4.79 -7.25 4.27
N LEU A 88 -3.98 -7.01 5.31
CA LEU A 88 -3.15 -5.83 5.46
C LEU A 88 -1.69 -6.23 5.70
N HIS A 89 -0.77 -5.39 5.22
CA HIS A 89 0.63 -5.45 5.61
C HIS A 89 1.12 -4.04 5.97
N PHE A 90 1.55 -3.86 7.22
CA PHE A 90 2.01 -2.58 7.73
C PHE A 90 3.39 -2.23 7.18
N VAL A 91 3.52 -1.06 6.58
CA VAL A 91 4.79 -0.47 6.11
C VAL A 91 5.29 0.59 7.09
N GLY A 92 4.39 1.41 7.63
CA GLY A 92 4.69 2.37 8.69
C GLY A 92 5.23 3.71 8.20
N THR A 93 5.03 4.05 6.93
CA THR A 93 5.39 5.35 6.36
C THR A 93 4.41 5.73 5.25
N LEU A 94 4.29 7.03 4.99
CA LEU A 94 3.62 7.57 3.79
C LEU A 94 4.59 7.77 2.63
N SER A 95 5.90 7.75 2.89
CA SER A 95 6.92 7.94 1.87
C SER A 95 7.55 6.62 1.45
N PRO A 96 7.24 6.11 0.24
CA PRO A 96 7.78 4.85 -0.25
C PRO A 96 9.31 4.79 -0.28
N SER A 97 9.95 5.92 -0.56
CA SER A 97 11.41 6.02 -0.66
C SER A 97 12.15 5.81 0.66
N ARG A 98 11.46 5.93 1.80
CA ARG A 98 12.08 5.77 3.13
C ARG A 98 12.19 4.30 3.57
N LEU A 99 11.22 3.47 3.17
CA LEU A 99 11.12 2.07 3.61
C LEU A 99 10.86 1.16 2.40
N VAL A 100 11.78 1.20 1.40
CA VAL A 100 11.67 0.45 0.14
C VAL A 100 11.52 -1.05 0.39
N LEU A 101 12.38 -1.64 1.24
CA LEU A 101 12.34 -3.07 1.54
C LEU A 101 10.99 -3.49 2.13
N GLN A 102 10.49 -2.75 3.11
CA GLN A 102 9.22 -3.06 3.77
C GLN A 102 8.06 -3.00 2.79
N GLN A 103 8.07 -2.02 1.89
CA GLN A 103 7.02 -1.88 0.89
C GLN A 103 7.07 -2.95 -0.20
N VAL A 104 8.26 -3.37 -0.60
CA VAL A 104 8.43 -4.49 -1.54
C VAL A 104 7.92 -5.79 -0.92
N ILE A 105 8.35 -6.11 0.31
CA ILE A 105 7.89 -7.29 1.04
C ILE A 105 6.38 -7.26 1.24
N ALA A 106 5.82 -6.12 1.67
CA ALA A 106 4.38 -5.96 1.88
C ALA A 106 3.58 -6.26 0.60
N THR A 107 4.03 -5.72 -0.54
CA THR A 107 3.38 -5.95 -1.83
C THR A 107 3.46 -7.43 -2.23
N ALA A 108 4.66 -8.02 -2.18
CA ALA A 108 4.87 -9.41 -2.59
C ALA A 108 4.09 -10.39 -1.70
N SER A 109 4.07 -10.17 -0.38
CA SER A 109 3.31 -11.01 0.56
C SER A 109 1.81 -11.00 0.29
N LEU A 110 1.24 -9.83 -0.06
CA LEU A 110 -0.20 -9.75 -0.34
C LEU A 110 -0.55 -10.25 -1.74
N VAL A 111 0.35 -10.14 -2.72
CA VAL A 111 0.20 -10.79 -4.02
C VAL A 111 0.14 -12.31 -3.86
N GLU A 112 1.06 -12.89 -3.08
CA GLU A 112 1.06 -14.33 -2.81
C GLU A 112 -0.20 -14.75 -2.06
N ARG A 113 -0.60 -13.99 -1.05
CA ARG A 113 -1.83 -14.26 -0.30
C ARG A 113 -3.09 -14.20 -1.19
N ALA A 114 -3.15 -13.29 -2.15
CA ALA A 114 -4.25 -13.24 -3.12
C ALA A 114 -4.29 -14.51 -3.99
N ARG A 115 -3.12 -15.00 -4.43
CA ARG A 115 -3.01 -16.27 -5.18
C ARG A 115 -3.44 -17.48 -4.34
N GLU A 116 -2.95 -17.58 -3.11
CA GLU A 116 -3.32 -18.63 -2.16
C GLU A 116 -4.82 -18.63 -1.84
N ALA A 117 -5.45 -17.44 -1.82
CA ALA A 117 -6.89 -17.29 -1.62
C ALA A 117 -7.73 -17.59 -2.87
N GLY A 118 -7.11 -17.98 -3.98
CA GLY A 118 -7.78 -18.43 -5.20
C GLY A 118 -8.12 -17.30 -6.17
N ALA A 119 -7.37 -16.20 -6.18
CA ALA A 119 -7.52 -15.17 -7.20
C ALA A 119 -7.08 -15.70 -8.58
N ASP A 120 -7.95 -15.59 -9.59
CA ASP A 120 -7.65 -15.91 -10.99
C ASP A 120 -6.81 -14.81 -11.65
N LEU A 121 -6.96 -13.58 -11.17
CA LEU A 121 -6.22 -12.40 -11.60
C LEU A 121 -5.79 -11.59 -10.37
N VAL A 122 -4.51 -11.21 -10.31
CA VAL A 122 -4.02 -10.24 -9.32
C VAL A 122 -3.71 -8.92 -10.01
N VAL A 123 -4.34 -7.83 -9.56
CA VAL A 123 -4.07 -6.47 -10.03
C VAL A 123 -3.31 -5.70 -8.95
N ILE A 124 -2.12 -5.22 -9.29
CA ILE A 124 -1.24 -4.50 -8.36
C ILE A 124 -1.25 -3.01 -8.73
N ASP A 125 -1.93 -2.20 -7.94
CA ASP A 125 -1.87 -0.74 -8.03
C ASP A 125 -0.68 -0.22 -7.22
N THR A 126 0.25 0.47 -7.89
CA THR A 126 1.51 0.87 -7.25
C THR A 126 1.59 2.36 -6.96
N THR A 127 2.49 2.72 -6.03
CA THR A 127 2.78 4.12 -5.72
C THR A 127 3.26 4.91 -6.93
N ALA A 128 3.03 6.22 -6.89
CA ALA A 128 3.49 7.17 -7.91
C ALA A 128 5.00 7.45 -7.88
N THR A 129 5.77 6.83 -7.00
CA THR A 129 7.23 6.99 -6.92
C THR A 129 7.87 6.24 -8.09
N VAL A 130 8.19 6.98 -9.16
CA VAL A 130 8.72 6.43 -10.42
C VAL A 130 10.06 7.05 -10.84
N SER A 131 10.65 7.92 -10.03
CA SER A 131 11.89 8.61 -10.38
C SER A 131 12.96 8.46 -9.31
N GLY A 132 14.20 8.62 -9.73
CA GLY A 132 15.39 8.52 -8.89
C GLY A 132 15.65 7.08 -8.42
N VAL A 133 16.77 6.88 -7.75
CA VAL A 133 17.25 5.56 -7.30
C VAL A 133 16.18 4.81 -6.49
N ALA A 134 15.48 5.51 -5.59
CA ALA A 134 14.48 4.88 -4.74
C ALA A 134 13.26 4.37 -5.56
N GLY A 135 12.80 5.17 -6.54
CA GLY A 135 11.68 4.78 -7.41
C GLY A 135 12.03 3.58 -8.29
N GLU A 136 13.19 3.63 -8.93
CA GLU A 136 13.68 2.54 -9.78
C GLU A 136 13.92 1.25 -8.97
N THR A 137 14.59 1.34 -7.81
CA THR A 137 14.84 0.21 -6.91
C THR A 137 13.53 -0.41 -6.43
N LEU A 138 12.56 0.43 -6.05
CA LEU A 138 11.24 -0.04 -5.61
C LEU A 138 10.52 -0.83 -6.71
N LYS A 139 10.51 -0.31 -7.95
CA LYS A 139 9.85 -0.98 -9.06
C LYS A 139 10.59 -2.23 -9.48
N TYR A 140 11.93 -2.19 -9.52
CA TYR A 140 12.76 -3.36 -9.83
C TYR A 140 12.45 -4.53 -8.90
N HIS A 141 12.53 -4.34 -7.59
CA HIS A 141 12.29 -5.43 -6.64
C HIS A 141 10.83 -5.86 -6.56
N LYS A 142 9.86 -4.96 -6.79
CA LYS A 142 8.46 -5.38 -6.95
C LYS A 142 8.28 -6.30 -8.16
N MET A 143 8.93 -6.00 -9.29
CA MET A 143 8.93 -6.89 -10.46
C MET A 143 9.53 -8.26 -10.13
N GLU A 144 10.70 -8.26 -9.49
CA GLU A 144 11.42 -9.49 -9.12
C GLU A 144 10.60 -10.41 -8.23
N LEU A 145 9.92 -9.86 -7.21
CA LEU A 145 9.21 -10.64 -6.21
C LEU A 145 7.74 -10.91 -6.57
N CYS A 146 7.03 -9.95 -7.15
CA CYS A 146 5.62 -10.14 -7.52
C CYS A 146 5.45 -10.92 -8.82
N ARG A 147 6.46 -10.90 -9.71
CA ARG A 147 6.49 -11.60 -11.01
C ARG A 147 5.22 -11.38 -11.83
N PRO A 148 4.85 -10.13 -12.13
CA PRO A 148 3.69 -9.87 -12.96
C PRO A 148 3.93 -10.42 -14.37
N GLU A 149 2.87 -10.96 -14.98
CA GLU A 149 2.88 -11.40 -16.36
C GLU A 149 2.82 -10.21 -17.32
N ARG A 150 2.06 -9.19 -16.94
CA ARG A 150 1.88 -7.96 -17.72
C ARG A 150 2.16 -6.74 -16.85
N VAL A 151 2.78 -5.75 -17.46
CA VAL A 151 2.99 -4.42 -16.85
C VAL A 151 2.32 -3.37 -17.72
N VAL A 152 1.58 -2.45 -17.10
CA VAL A 152 1.04 -1.28 -17.81
C VAL A 152 1.70 -0.03 -17.25
N ALA A 153 2.39 0.70 -18.10
CA ALA A 153 3.03 1.98 -17.80
C ALA A 153 2.17 3.13 -18.31
N LEU A 154 1.63 3.93 -17.39
CA LEU A 154 0.86 5.14 -17.70
C LEU A 154 1.77 6.36 -17.61
N GLN A 155 1.91 7.13 -18.72
CA GLN A 155 2.80 8.29 -18.75
C GLN A 155 2.18 9.48 -19.48
N ARG A 156 2.59 10.70 -19.09
CA ARG A 156 2.21 11.95 -19.79
C ARG A 156 3.25 12.37 -20.82
N GLY A 157 4.49 12.04 -20.60
CA GLY A 157 5.63 12.35 -21.44
C GLY A 157 6.55 11.14 -21.54
N SER A 158 7.76 11.27 -21.04
CA SER A 158 8.78 10.21 -21.05
C SER A 158 9.26 9.82 -19.64
N GLU A 159 8.48 10.17 -18.62
CA GLU A 159 8.87 9.96 -17.22
C GLU A 159 8.96 8.48 -16.83
N MET A 160 8.35 7.58 -17.60
CA MET A 160 8.43 6.14 -17.38
C MET A 160 9.52 5.45 -18.19
N GLU A 161 10.14 6.11 -19.17
CA GLU A 161 11.13 5.50 -20.06
C GLU A 161 12.33 4.87 -19.30
N PRO A 162 12.89 5.48 -18.23
CA PRO A 162 13.97 4.84 -17.48
C PRO A 162 13.54 3.49 -16.85
N ILE A 163 12.32 3.43 -16.29
CA ILE A 163 11.79 2.21 -15.70
C ILE A 163 11.44 1.19 -16.78
N ILE A 164 10.77 1.61 -17.87
CA ILE A 164 10.43 0.73 -19.00
C ILE A 164 11.71 0.10 -19.57
N GLY A 165 12.74 0.90 -19.83
CA GLY A 165 14.02 0.41 -20.34
C GLY A 165 14.73 -0.54 -19.36
N MET A 166 14.63 -0.30 -18.06
CA MET A 166 15.13 -1.21 -17.04
C MET A 166 14.35 -2.53 -17.06
N LEU A 167 13.02 -2.49 -17.08
CA LEU A 167 12.19 -3.69 -17.10
C LEU A 167 12.46 -4.56 -18.32
N GLN A 168 12.49 -3.98 -19.50
CA GLN A 168 12.77 -4.68 -20.75
C GLN A 168 14.18 -5.29 -20.82
N ARG A 169 15.15 -4.72 -20.10
CA ARG A 169 16.52 -5.21 -20.04
C ARG A 169 16.69 -6.37 -19.07
N PHE A 170 16.02 -6.35 -17.94
CA PHE A 170 16.26 -7.30 -16.86
C PHE A 170 15.17 -8.36 -16.71
N PHE A 171 13.98 -8.15 -17.30
CA PHE A 171 12.86 -9.06 -17.16
C PHE A 171 12.23 -9.40 -18.51
N SER A 172 11.83 -10.67 -18.67
CA SER A 172 11.03 -11.11 -19.82
C SER A 172 9.54 -10.87 -19.52
N VAL A 173 9.13 -9.59 -19.55
CA VAL A 173 7.77 -9.17 -19.25
C VAL A 173 7.24 -8.32 -20.40
N GLU A 174 5.96 -8.47 -20.70
CA GLU A 174 5.28 -7.60 -21.66
C GLU A 174 4.91 -6.28 -20.98
N VAL A 175 5.31 -5.17 -21.60
CA VAL A 175 5.07 -3.82 -21.11
C VAL A 175 4.19 -3.07 -22.09
N ASP A 176 2.94 -2.81 -21.69
CA ASP A 176 2.04 -1.93 -22.42
C ASP A 176 2.27 -0.49 -21.98
N VAL A 177 2.41 0.42 -22.93
CA VAL A 177 2.57 1.85 -22.63
C VAL A 177 1.32 2.59 -23.09
N LEU A 178 0.66 3.27 -22.17
CA LEU A 178 -0.52 4.08 -22.42
C LEU A 178 -0.28 5.55 -22.03
N PRO A 179 -0.92 6.50 -22.71
CA PRO A 179 -0.98 7.88 -22.21
C PRO A 179 -1.71 7.89 -20.86
N ALA A 180 -1.37 8.85 -20.00
CA ALA A 180 -2.15 9.09 -18.80
C ALA A 180 -3.60 9.37 -19.16
N GLU A 181 -4.54 8.93 -18.33
CA GLU A 181 -5.97 9.11 -18.54
C GLU A 181 -6.33 10.60 -18.51
N PRO A 182 -6.83 11.19 -19.59
CA PRO A 182 -7.05 12.64 -19.68
C PRO A 182 -8.14 13.16 -18.73
N GLU A 183 -9.07 12.29 -18.32
CA GLU A 183 -10.20 12.64 -17.45
C GLU A 183 -9.87 12.54 -15.96
N VAL A 184 -8.68 12.04 -15.60
CA VAL A 184 -8.26 11.94 -14.19
C VAL A 184 -7.86 13.32 -13.69
N ALA A 185 -8.62 13.82 -12.73
CA ALA A 185 -8.34 15.10 -12.09
C ALA A 185 -7.00 15.06 -11.33
N VAL A 186 -6.21 16.10 -11.50
CA VAL A 186 -5.01 16.34 -10.70
C VAL A 186 -5.44 16.83 -9.32
N ARG A 187 -5.13 16.05 -8.28
CA ARG A 187 -5.47 16.43 -6.90
C ARG A 187 -4.43 17.39 -6.33
N SER A 188 -4.91 18.38 -5.58
CA SER A 188 -4.04 19.27 -4.81
C SER A 188 -3.36 18.55 -3.63
N PRO A 189 -2.27 19.09 -3.08
CA PRO A 189 -1.67 18.55 -1.84
C PRO A 189 -2.65 18.49 -0.67
N ASP A 190 -3.53 19.49 -0.54
CA ASP A 190 -4.53 19.55 0.54
C ASP A 190 -5.61 18.47 0.39
N GLU A 191 -6.10 18.24 -0.83
CA GLU A 191 -7.04 17.14 -1.09
C GLU A 191 -6.43 15.77 -0.75
N ARG A 192 -5.16 15.56 -1.09
CA ARG A 192 -4.46 14.33 -0.70
C ARG A 192 -4.28 14.22 0.82
N ALA A 193 -3.94 15.32 1.50
CA ALA A 193 -3.85 15.35 2.95
C ALA A 193 -5.20 15.02 3.61
N ALA A 194 -6.30 15.58 3.10
CA ALA A 194 -7.65 15.30 3.56
C ALA A 194 -8.03 13.82 3.34
N MET A 195 -7.68 13.24 2.20
CA MET A 195 -7.93 11.81 1.93
C MET A 195 -7.15 10.90 2.89
N ARG A 196 -5.88 11.24 3.19
CA ARG A 196 -5.08 10.50 4.19
C ARG A 196 -5.69 10.59 5.58
N ALA A 197 -6.05 11.80 6.02
CA ALA A 197 -6.70 12.01 7.32
C ALA A 197 -7.99 11.21 7.43
N GLU A 198 -8.81 11.18 6.37
CA GLU A 198 -10.03 10.39 6.34
C GLU A 198 -9.76 8.87 6.36
N GLY A 199 -8.75 8.39 5.65
CA GLY A 199 -8.31 7.00 5.70
C GLY A 199 -7.84 6.59 7.09
N LEU A 200 -7.08 7.45 7.77
CA LEU A 200 -6.64 7.23 9.16
C LEU A 200 -7.83 7.29 10.13
N ARG A 201 -8.74 8.26 9.98
CA ARG A 201 -9.96 8.36 10.81
C ARG A 201 -10.78 7.08 10.75
N ARG A 202 -10.95 6.49 9.57
CA ARG A 202 -11.64 5.20 9.43
C ARG A 202 -10.89 4.05 10.12
N ALA A 203 -9.56 4.05 10.09
CA ALA A 203 -8.76 3.04 10.76
C ALA A 203 -8.83 3.13 12.29
N PHE A 204 -9.12 4.31 12.83
CA PHE A 204 -9.33 4.57 14.25
C PHE A 204 -10.81 4.83 14.58
N ALA A 205 -11.72 4.16 13.85
CA ALA A 205 -13.15 4.23 14.15
C ALA A 205 -13.45 3.57 15.51
N GLU A 206 -14.39 4.17 16.25
CA GLU A 206 -14.85 3.66 17.54
C GLU A 206 -15.49 2.25 17.43
N PRO A 207 -15.40 1.41 18.48
CA PRO A 207 -14.82 1.70 19.78
C PRO A 207 -13.28 1.57 19.78
N LEU A 208 -12.61 2.51 20.43
CA LEU A 208 -11.17 2.48 20.67
C LEU A 208 -10.88 2.03 22.10
N GLU A 209 -9.91 1.16 22.27
CA GLU A 209 -9.52 0.61 23.56
C GLU A 209 -8.03 0.83 23.85
N HIS A 210 -7.71 1.08 25.12
CA HIS A 210 -6.34 1.19 25.59
C HIS A 210 -5.83 -0.16 26.09
N TRP A 211 -4.80 -0.67 25.42
CA TRP A 211 -4.15 -1.92 25.79
C TRP A 211 -2.77 -1.63 26.37
N ARG A 212 -2.53 -2.05 27.62
CA ARG A 212 -1.20 -1.93 28.24
C ARG A 212 -0.23 -2.89 27.53
N VAL A 213 0.92 -2.35 27.11
CA VAL A 213 1.95 -3.13 26.37
C VAL A 213 3.29 -3.14 27.10
N ARG A 214 4.02 -4.23 26.93
CA ARG A 214 5.39 -4.37 27.46
C ARG A 214 6.41 -4.05 26.36
N PRO A 215 7.62 -3.55 26.72
CA PRO A 215 8.68 -3.30 25.73
C PRO A 215 9.07 -4.50 24.86
N THR A 216 8.78 -5.71 25.32
CA THR A 216 9.13 -6.96 24.61
C THR A 216 8.23 -7.31 23.41
N VAL A 217 7.10 -6.59 23.23
CA VAL A 217 6.17 -6.88 22.12
C VAL A 217 6.52 -6.16 20.83
N PHE A 218 7.57 -5.33 20.82
CA PHE A 218 7.89 -4.49 19.67
C PHE A 218 8.86 -5.12 18.68
N ALA A 219 8.61 -4.85 17.40
CA ALA A 219 9.54 -5.10 16.31
C ALA A 219 9.78 -3.75 15.55
N PRO A 220 11.04 -3.27 15.48
CA PRO A 220 12.23 -3.85 16.11
C PRO A 220 12.18 -3.80 17.65
N THR A 221 12.96 -4.66 18.30
CA THR A 221 13.08 -4.67 19.77
C THR A 221 13.58 -3.32 20.29
N LEU A 222 12.95 -2.83 21.35
CA LEU A 222 13.33 -1.56 21.95
C LEU A 222 14.68 -1.67 22.67
N PRO A 223 15.56 -0.65 22.55
CA PRO A 223 16.82 -0.61 23.31
C PRO A 223 16.58 -0.63 24.81
N THR A 224 17.47 -1.28 25.54
CA THR A 224 17.44 -1.24 27.01
C THR A 224 17.67 0.18 27.50
N GLY A 225 16.80 0.64 28.40
CA GLY A 225 16.89 2.00 28.95
C GLY A 225 16.31 3.09 28.05
N LEU A 226 15.60 2.71 26.97
CA LEU A 226 14.87 3.69 26.16
C LEU A 226 13.85 4.42 27.04
N ASP A 227 13.87 5.74 26.97
CA ASP A 227 12.82 6.57 27.53
C ASP A 227 11.52 6.35 26.71
N LEU A 228 10.53 5.74 27.35
CA LEU A 228 9.27 5.36 26.70
C LEU A 228 8.41 6.56 26.30
N GLU A 229 8.61 7.73 26.88
CA GLU A 229 7.95 8.98 26.47
C GLU A 229 8.25 9.32 25.00
N ARG A 230 9.43 8.93 24.51
CA ARG A 230 9.82 9.14 23.10
C ARG A 230 8.94 8.38 22.10
N LEU A 231 8.24 7.35 22.56
CA LEU A 231 7.31 6.55 21.75
C LEU A 231 5.89 7.13 21.72
N ASP A 232 5.63 8.16 22.54
CA ASP A 232 4.30 8.76 22.58
C ASP A 232 3.84 9.25 21.20
N SER A 233 2.55 9.07 20.91
CA SER A 233 1.89 9.42 19.63
C SER A 233 2.41 8.66 18.40
N LEU A 234 3.31 7.67 18.57
CA LEU A 234 3.86 6.93 17.43
C LEU A 234 2.83 5.95 16.87
N LEU A 235 2.68 5.99 15.54
CA LEU A 235 1.84 5.04 14.80
C LEU A 235 2.51 3.67 14.76
N VAL A 236 1.73 2.63 15.02
CA VAL A 236 2.20 1.24 15.01
C VAL A 236 1.26 0.35 14.21
N GLY A 237 1.79 -0.71 13.63
CA GLY A 237 0.99 -1.82 13.12
C GLY A 237 0.73 -2.83 14.24
N VAL A 238 -0.53 -3.20 14.43
CA VAL A 238 -0.96 -4.25 15.37
C VAL A 238 -0.91 -5.59 14.64
N HIS A 239 -0.20 -6.56 15.20
CA HIS A 239 0.01 -7.86 14.57
C HIS A 239 -0.48 -9.01 15.42
N ASP A 240 -0.99 -10.06 14.75
CA ASP A 240 -1.24 -11.37 15.35
C ASP A 240 0.06 -12.18 15.50
N GLY A 241 -0.01 -13.37 16.06
CA GLY A 241 1.14 -14.24 16.22
C GLY A 241 1.59 -14.95 14.93
N ASN A 242 0.90 -14.74 13.81
CA ASN A 242 1.14 -15.40 12.52
C ASN A 242 1.75 -14.45 11.47
N GLY A 243 2.10 -13.23 11.87
CA GLY A 243 2.69 -12.22 10.99
C GLY A 243 1.66 -11.35 10.24
N HIS A 244 0.36 -11.53 10.48
CA HIS A 244 -0.67 -10.71 9.85
C HIS A 244 -0.82 -9.37 10.58
N CYS A 245 -1.01 -8.31 9.82
CA CYS A 245 -1.40 -7.01 10.36
C CYS A 245 -2.91 -6.98 10.54
N LEU A 246 -3.35 -6.77 11.79
CA LEU A 246 -4.76 -6.65 12.15
C LEU A 246 -5.28 -5.24 11.85
N GLY A 247 -4.44 -4.22 11.97
CA GLY A 247 -4.77 -2.83 11.76
C GLY A 247 -3.72 -1.89 12.36
N LEU A 248 -4.14 -0.67 12.65
CA LEU A 248 -3.27 0.36 13.21
C LEU A 248 -3.50 0.56 14.70
N GLY A 249 -2.48 1.04 15.39
CA GLY A 249 -2.55 1.54 16.75
C GLY A 249 -1.71 2.81 16.91
N ARG A 250 -1.99 3.58 17.95
CA ARG A 250 -1.20 4.72 18.36
C ARG A 250 -0.66 4.48 19.76
N LEU A 251 0.63 4.69 19.97
CA LEU A 251 1.23 4.55 21.28
C LEU A 251 0.93 5.78 22.15
N GLU A 252 0.72 5.53 23.43
CA GLU A 252 0.51 6.54 24.46
C GLU A 252 1.37 6.21 25.68
N HIS A 253 2.04 7.23 26.20
CA HIS A 253 2.81 7.12 27.41
C HIS A 253 2.16 7.95 28.51
N GLU A 254 1.75 7.30 29.60
CA GLU A 254 1.15 7.94 30.77
C GLU A 254 1.65 7.27 32.05
N ASP A 255 2.15 8.07 32.99
CA ASP A 255 2.62 7.63 34.31
C ASP A 255 3.61 6.45 34.24
N GLY A 256 4.60 6.52 33.32
CA GLY A 256 5.60 5.46 33.13
C GLY A 256 5.06 4.18 32.50
N THR A 257 3.78 4.19 32.07
CA THR A 257 3.13 3.06 31.42
C THR A 257 2.95 3.33 29.94
N LEU A 258 3.36 2.37 29.11
CA LEU A 258 3.10 2.41 27.66
C LEU A 258 1.82 1.65 27.34
N ARG A 259 0.95 2.30 26.58
CA ARG A 259 -0.32 1.73 26.09
C ARG A 259 -0.38 1.87 24.58
N VAL A 260 -1.17 1.04 23.93
CA VAL A 260 -1.58 1.22 22.54
C VAL A 260 -3.07 1.46 22.50
N LEU A 261 -3.49 2.54 21.84
CA LEU A 261 -4.86 2.83 21.52
C LEU A 261 -5.19 2.25 20.15
N THR A 262 -6.19 1.39 20.07
CA THR A 262 -6.57 0.68 18.84
C THR A 262 -7.98 0.09 18.96
N ASN A 263 -8.63 -0.14 17.81
CA ASN A 263 -9.89 -0.89 17.71
C ASN A 263 -9.68 -2.37 17.32
N VAL A 264 -8.42 -2.81 17.17
CA VAL A 264 -8.07 -4.18 16.76
C VAL A 264 -7.13 -4.84 17.77
N GLY A 265 -7.30 -4.55 19.06
CA GLY A 265 -6.43 -5.07 20.12
C GLY A 265 -6.65 -6.54 20.43
N GLU A 266 -7.83 -7.08 20.13
CA GLU A 266 -8.13 -8.49 20.34
C GLU A 266 -7.25 -9.37 19.45
N GLY A 267 -6.58 -10.35 20.04
CA GLY A 267 -5.63 -11.22 19.33
C GLY A 267 -4.24 -10.61 19.08
N MET A 268 -3.98 -9.38 19.52
CA MET A 268 -2.67 -8.74 19.41
C MET A 268 -1.58 -9.55 20.11
N LYS A 269 -0.48 -9.80 19.40
CA LYS A 269 0.74 -10.49 19.91
C LYS A 269 1.99 -9.63 19.77
N GLY A 270 2.01 -8.70 18.81
CA GLY A 270 3.16 -7.85 18.55
C GLY A 270 2.80 -6.50 17.95
N LEU A 271 3.70 -5.55 18.10
CA LEU A 271 3.58 -4.22 17.53
C LEU A 271 4.80 -3.90 16.65
N ARG A 272 4.56 -3.44 15.44
CA ARG A 272 5.63 -2.92 14.57
C ARG A 272 5.62 -1.40 14.61
N LEU A 273 6.80 -0.83 14.89
CA LEU A 273 6.97 0.62 14.94
C LEU A 273 6.90 1.23 13.53
N GLY A 274 6.11 2.28 13.38
CA GLY A 274 6.08 3.14 12.22
C GLY A 274 6.99 4.36 12.37
N SER A 275 7.18 5.10 11.30
CA SER A 275 8.00 6.32 11.24
C SER A 275 7.16 7.61 11.22
N LEU A 276 6.00 7.58 11.87
CA LEU A 276 5.05 8.69 11.92
C LEU A 276 4.48 8.85 13.33
N ARG A 277 4.31 10.08 13.78
CA ARG A 277 3.41 10.41 14.90
C ARG A 277 2.06 10.79 14.35
N LEU A 278 0.99 10.38 15.03
CA LEU A 278 -0.39 10.64 14.66
C LEU A 278 -1.07 11.51 15.71
N ASP A 279 -1.67 12.59 15.26
CA ASP A 279 -2.61 13.39 16.04
C ASP A 279 -4.03 12.81 15.81
N LEU A 280 -4.73 12.44 16.88
CA LEU A 280 -6.07 11.84 16.77
C LEU A 280 -7.21 12.86 16.67
N GLU A 281 -6.96 14.14 16.91
CA GLU A 281 -7.96 15.18 16.74
C GLU A 281 -8.06 15.59 15.26
N THR A 282 -6.89 15.80 14.63
CA THR A 282 -6.80 16.26 13.23
C THR A 282 -6.58 15.14 12.24
N PHE A 283 -6.07 13.99 12.70
CA PHE A 283 -5.54 12.88 11.88
C PHE A 283 -4.36 13.30 10.99
N GLU A 284 -3.69 14.37 11.36
CA GLU A 284 -2.42 14.76 10.75
C GLU A 284 -1.28 13.86 11.23
N THR A 285 -0.31 13.68 10.35
CA THR A 285 0.87 12.88 10.65
C THR A 285 2.14 13.68 10.53
N LYS A 286 3.10 13.44 11.46
CA LYS A 286 4.43 14.04 11.41
C LYS A 286 5.48 12.93 11.24
N PRO A 287 6.35 13.01 10.22
CA PRO A 287 7.40 12.01 10.03
C PRO A 287 8.43 12.08 11.15
N VAL A 288 8.91 10.93 11.59
CA VAL A 288 9.99 10.79 12.57
C VAL A 288 11.05 9.82 12.06
N SER A 289 12.26 9.98 12.56
CA SER A 289 13.33 9.00 12.37
C SER A 289 13.25 7.96 13.50
N LEU A 290 13.01 6.69 13.18
CA LEU A 290 13.07 5.64 14.20
C LEU A 290 14.45 5.56 14.88
N ARG A 291 15.52 5.87 14.15
CA ARG A 291 16.87 5.92 14.71
C ARG A 291 16.96 7.00 15.79
N GLU A 292 16.44 8.19 15.51
CA GLU A 292 16.39 9.29 16.46
C GLU A 292 15.49 8.94 17.66
N VAL A 293 14.32 8.36 17.43
CA VAL A 293 13.41 7.94 18.49
C VAL A 293 14.08 6.91 19.41
N MET A 294 14.75 5.91 18.84
CA MET A 294 15.34 4.80 19.61
C MET A 294 16.69 5.11 20.23
N PHE A 295 17.51 5.94 19.58
CA PHE A 295 18.92 6.15 19.99
C PHE A 295 19.30 7.61 20.22
N GLY A 296 18.44 8.57 19.86
CA GLY A 296 18.68 9.99 20.06
C GLY A 296 19.68 10.62 19.09
N VAL A 297 20.00 9.93 17.97
CA VAL A 297 20.99 10.36 16.97
C VAL A 297 20.50 10.18 15.55
#